data_7368757bf6890693bf3781ed43fd8639
#
_entry.id   7368757bf6890693bf3781ed43fd8639
#
_cell.length_a   1.000
_cell.length_b   1.000
_cell.length_c   1.000
_cell.angle_alpha   90.00
_cell.angle_beta   90.00
_cell.angle_gamma   90.00
#
_symmetry.space_group_name_H-M   'P 1'
#
loop_
_entity.id
_entity.type
_entity.pdbx_description
1 polymer ?
#
loop_
_entity_poly.entity_id
_entity_poly.type
_entity_poly.pdbx_seq_one_letter_code
_entity_poly.pdbx_strand_id
1 'polypeptide(L)'
;MHYNFPNKFYFINTFHKHNIDKLDPNTGVIYRNYNKKIAINEIVETKTYCKNKKIKFFLSNNFRLAVKLGLDGAYLPAFNKDFHHLTYKIKPYFIVLGSAHNIKEIRLKEKQNVDYIFISSIFKKNKNYLGLYRFKTLKKLTNRKVIALGGISINNKKKIKLLNCNGFSGIS
;
A
#
# COMPACT_ATOMS: atom_id res chain seq x y z
N MET A 1 -0.38 23.77 -0.45
CA MET A 1 -0.60 22.62 0.48
C MET A 1 0.36 21.52 0.11
N HIS A 2 1.39 21.25 0.91
CA HIS A 2 2.24 20.07 0.73
C HIS A 2 1.40 18.83 1.09
N TYR A 3 0.99 18.07 0.09
CA TYR A 3 0.40 16.75 0.31
C TYR A 3 1.48 15.81 0.88
N ASN A 4 1.49 15.67 2.19
CA ASN A 4 2.42 14.77 2.86
C ASN A 4 2.00 13.33 2.54
N PHE A 5 2.75 12.67 1.66
CA PHE A 5 2.52 11.26 1.33
C PHE A 5 2.99 10.39 2.50
N PRO A 6 2.21 9.37 2.91
CA PRO A 6 2.62 8.47 3.98
C PRO A 6 3.93 7.76 3.66
N ASN A 7 4.84 7.71 4.61
CA ASN A 7 6.07 6.93 4.51
C ASN A 7 6.01 5.60 5.27
N LYS A 8 4.91 5.36 5.99
CA LYS A 8 4.58 4.11 6.67
C LYS A 8 3.21 3.64 6.22
N PHE A 9 3.03 2.32 6.17
CA PHE A 9 1.75 1.73 5.81
C PHE A 9 1.40 0.60 6.76
N TYR A 10 0.12 0.54 7.11
CA TYR A 10 -0.45 -0.48 7.98
C TYR A 10 -1.63 -1.16 7.29
N PHE A 11 -1.60 -2.50 7.24
CA PHE A 11 -2.68 -3.28 6.65
C PHE A 11 -3.67 -3.72 7.72
N ILE A 12 -4.95 -3.52 7.46
CA ILE A 12 -6.05 -4.02 8.29
C ILE A 12 -6.96 -4.91 7.44
N ASN A 13 -7.60 -5.89 8.05
CA ASN A 13 -8.62 -6.74 7.45
C ASN A 13 -10.01 -6.50 8.03
N THR A 14 -10.08 -5.86 9.17
CA THR A 14 -11.28 -5.40 9.87
C THR A 14 -11.00 -4.07 10.57
N PHE A 15 -12.06 -3.31 10.81
CA PHE A 15 -11.95 -2.04 11.51
C PHE A 15 -11.90 -2.24 13.03
N HIS A 16 -10.85 -1.77 13.65
CA HIS A 16 -10.71 -1.65 15.10
C HIS A 16 -10.07 -0.32 15.44
N LYS A 17 -10.77 0.55 16.16
CA LYS A 17 -10.30 1.89 16.57
C LYS A 17 -8.91 1.83 17.20
N HIS A 18 -8.73 0.91 18.15
CA HIS A 18 -7.46 0.72 18.85
C HIS A 18 -6.24 0.47 17.93
N ASN A 19 -6.43 -0.19 16.78
CA ASN A 19 -5.34 -0.43 15.83
C ASN A 19 -4.94 0.87 15.10
N ILE A 20 -5.89 1.77 14.88
CA ILE A 20 -5.64 3.04 14.19
C ILE A 20 -5.11 4.09 15.18
N ASP A 21 -5.54 4.06 16.43
CA ASP A 21 -5.10 5.02 17.47
C ASP A 21 -3.60 4.99 17.73
N LYS A 22 -2.96 3.85 17.50
CA LYS A 22 -1.51 3.66 17.65
C LYS A 22 -0.69 4.25 16.50
N LEU A 23 -1.35 4.66 15.42
CA LEU A 23 -0.67 5.10 14.20
C LEU A 23 -0.41 6.60 14.25
N ASP A 24 0.75 7.00 13.75
CA ASP A 24 1.05 8.42 13.53
C ASP A 24 0.39 8.94 12.24
N PRO A 25 0.18 10.26 12.10
CA PRO A 25 -0.47 10.85 10.93
C PRO A 25 0.26 10.60 9.59
N ASN A 26 1.55 10.23 9.63
CA ASN A 26 2.34 9.88 8.44
C ASN A 26 2.13 8.42 8.02
N THR A 27 1.18 7.71 8.64
CA THR A 27 0.83 6.33 8.30
C THR A 27 -0.34 6.31 7.34
N GLY A 28 -0.25 5.50 6.28
CA GLY A 28 -1.38 5.15 5.42
C GLY A 28 -2.00 3.82 5.86
N VAL A 29 -3.31 3.77 6.01
CA VAL A 29 -4.04 2.54 6.32
C VAL A 29 -4.55 1.91 5.04
N ILE A 30 -4.25 0.62 4.83
CA ILE A 30 -4.74 -0.16 3.68
C ILE A 30 -5.70 -1.23 4.21
N TYR A 31 -6.99 -1.09 3.88
CA TYR A 31 -7.98 -2.11 4.17
C TYR A 31 -7.88 -3.24 3.16
N ARG A 32 -7.56 -4.44 3.62
CA ARG A 32 -7.28 -5.62 2.79
C ARG A 32 -8.01 -6.84 3.33
N ASN A 33 -9.21 -7.08 2.84
CA ASN A 33 -9.98 -8.28 3.15
C ASN A 33 -10.45 -8.93 1.85
N TYR A 34 -9.88 -10.11 1.53
CA TYR A 34 -10.22 -10.85 0.31
C TYR A 34 -11.17 -12.02 0.56
N ASN A 35 -11.37 -12.39 1.84
CA ASN A 35 -12.09 -13.59 2.22
C ASN A 35 -13.56 -13.34 2.58
N LYS A 36 -13.96 -12.08 2.73
CA LYS A 36 -15.31 -11.69 3.12
C LYS A 36 -15.91 -10.73 2.11
N LYS A 37 -17.24 -10.78 1.96
CA LYS A 37 -17.97 -9.74 1.26
C LYS A 37 -17.67 -8.38 1.92
N ILE A 38 -17.33 -7.39 1.11
CA ILE A 38 -16.98 -6.06 1.62
C ILE A 38 -18.21 -5.45 2.30
N ALA A 39 -18.11 -5.18 3.60
CA ALA A 39 -19.10 -4.43 4.35
C ALA A 39 -18.89 -2.94 4.09
N ILE A 40 -19.73 -2.34 3.25
CA ILE A 40 -19.60 -0.92 2.87
C ILE A 40 -19.64 0.00 4.10
N ASN A 41 -20.51 -0.32 5.06
CA ASN A 41 -20.62 0.46 6.31
C ASN A 41 -19.30 0.48 7.09
N GLU A 42 -18.59 -0.65 7.17
CA GLU A 42 -17.29 -0.75 7.82
C GLU A 42 -16.23 0.11 7.11
N ILE A 43 -16.25 0.15 5.78
CA ILE A 43 -15.34 1.00 5.01
C ILE A 43 -15.64 2.48 5.23
N VAL A 44 -16.92 2.87 5.29
CA VAL A 44 -17.33 4.26 5.55
C VAL A 44 -16.93 4.67 6.98
N GLU A 45 -17.13 3.81 7.96
CA GLU A 45 -16.71 4.05 9.35
C GLU A 45 -15.19 4.21 9.43
N THR A 46 -14.44 3.28 8.82
CA THR A 46 -12.96 3.36 8.76
C THR A 46 -12.49 4.65 8.12
N LYS A 47 -13.10 5.04 6.98
CA LYS A 47 -12.78 6.30 6.29
C LYS A 47 -12.97 7.50 7.21
N THR A 48 -14.13 7.59 7.87
CA THR A 48 -14.47 8.70 8.76
C THR A 48 -13.48 8.77 9.91
N TYR A 49 -13.16 7.64 10.51
CA TYR A 49 -12.20 7.56 11.60
C TYR A 49 -10.78 7.97 11.18
N CYS A 50 -10.30 7.44 10.06
CA CYS A 50 -8.99 7.82 9.51
C CYS A 50 -8.92 9.32 9.18
N LYS A 51 -9.99 9.89 8.59
CA LYS A 51 -10.08 11.32 8.29
C LYS A 51 -9.94 12.19 9.54
N ASN A 52 -10.63 11.83 10.64
CA ASN A 52 -10.54 12.55 11.91
C ASN A 52 -9.13 12.50 12.52
N LYS A 53 -8.40 11.40 12.29
CA LYS A 53 -7.00 11.22 12.70
C LYS A 53 -5.98 11.79 11.70
N LYS A 54 -6.41 12.40 10.59
CA LYS A 54 -5.56 12.87 9.49
C LYS A 54 -4.71 11.78 8.84
N ILE A 55 -5.18 10.53 8.89
CA ILE A 55 -4.54 9.33 8.33
C ILE A 55 -5.11 9.06 6.94
N LYS A 56 -4.25 8.80 5.97
CA LYS A 56 -4.65 8.42 4.61
C LYS A 56 -5.23 7.01 4.57
N PHE A 57 -6.35 6.83 3.86
CA PHE A 57 -7.05 5.56 3.81
C PHE A 57 -7.19 5.02 2.38
N PHE A 58 -6.77 3.77 2.18
CA PHE A 58 -6.72 3.08 0.90
C PHE A 58 -7.53 1.78 0.95
N LEU A 59 -8.26 1.48 -0.13
CA LEU A 59 -9.01 0.23 -0.27
C LEU A 59 -8.31 -0.72 -1.23
N SER A 60 -8.10 -1.95 -0.79
CA SER A 60 -7.46 -2.97 -1.61
C SER A 60 -8.44 -3.65 -2.55
N ASN A 61 -8.01 -3.81 -3.81
CA ASN A 61 -8.66 -4.61 -4.87
C ASN A 61 -10.11 -4.24 -5.21
N ASN A 62 -10.56 -3.04 -4.83
CA ASN A 62 -11.86 -2.51 -5.24
C ASN A 62 -11.74 -1.02 -5.59
N PHE A 63 -11.17 -0.76 -6.77
CA PHE A 63 -10.89 0.58 -7.25
C PHE A 63 -12.17 1.41 -7.40
N ARG A 64 -13.22 0.81 -8.03
CA ARG A 64 -14.51 1.47 -8.22
C ARG A 64 -15.10 1.98 -6.91
N LEU A 65 -15.09 1.15 -5.86
CA LEU A 65 -15.63 1.53 -4.56
C LEU A 65 -14.76 2.61 -3.89
N ALA A 66 -13.44 2.52 -4.03
CA ALA A 66 -12.53 3.55 -3.51
C ALA A 66 -12.82 4.93 -4.12
N VAL A 67 -13.03 5.00 -5.44
CA VAL A 67 -13.42 6.24 -6.14
C VAL A 67 -14.80 6.71 -5.71
N LYS A 68 -15.80 5.81 -5.71
CA LYS A 68 -17.20 6.12 -5.33
C LYS A 68 -17.28 6.69 -3.91
N LEU A 69 -16.53 6.13 -2.98
CA LEU A 69 -16.50 6.61 -1.60
C LEU A 69 -15.57 7.81 -1.38
N GLY A 70 -14.84 8.28 -2.39
CA GLY A 70 -13.90 9.40 -2.27
C GLY A 70 -12.81 9.13 -1.26
N LEU A 71 -12.20 7.94 -1.30
CA LEU A 71 -11.05 7.59 -0.47
C LEU A 71 -9.78 8.31 -0.95
N ASP A 72 -8.70 8.25 -0.17
CA ASP A 72 -7.41 8.83 -0.57
C ASP A 72 -6.74 8.06 -1.70
N GLY A 73 -7.13 6.80 -1.94
CA GLY A 73 -6.63 5.99 -3.03
C GLY A 73 -7.07 4.53 -2.98
N ALA A 74 -6.46 3.75 -3.86
CA ALA A 74 -6.68 2.32 -3.96
C ALA A 74 -5.35 1.55 -3.97
N TYR A 75 -5.40 0.28 -3.55
CA TYR A 75 -4.27 -0.63 -3.59
C TYR A 75 -4.56 -1.82 -4.50
N LEU A 76 -3.72 -2.00 -5.53
CA LEU A 76 -3.78 -3.08 -6.51
C LEU A 76 -2.81 -4.20 -6.12
N PRO A 77 -3.28 -5.33 -5.56
CA PRO A 77 -2.41 -6.42 -5.16
C PRO A 77 -1.68 -7.05 -6.37
N ALA A 78 -0.61 -7.80 -6.12
CA ALA A 78 0.22 -8.40 -7.16
C ALA A 78 -0.57 -9.30 -8.12
N PHE A 79 -1.58 -10.01 -7.61
CA PHE A 79 -2.45 -10.87 -8.42
C PHE A 79 -3.45 -10.13 -9.30
N ASN A 80 -3.74 -8.85 -9.00
CA ASN A 80 -4.65 -8.06 -9.82
C ASN A 80 -3.97 -7.69 -11.14
N LYS A 81 -4.55 -8.15 -12.26
CA LYS A 81 -4.08 -7.91 -13.62
C LYS A 81 -5.03 -7.02 -14.44
N ASP A 82 -6.08 -6.50 -13.79
CA ASP A 82 -7.12 -5.71 -14.42
C ASP A 82 -6.65 -4.28 -14.72
N PHE A 83 -7.05 -3.75 -15.86
CA PHE A 83 -6.77 -2.39 -16.32
C PHE A 83 -7.99 -1.47 -16.33
N HIS A 84 -9.17 -1.95 -15.97
CA HIS A 84 -10.41 -1.15 -15.98
C HIS A 84 -10.32 0.10 -15.12
N HIS A 85 -9.47 0.10 -14.10
CA HIS A 85 -9.28 1.29 -13.27
C HIS A 85 -8.71 2.50 -14.05
N LEU A 86 -8.04 2.28 -15.18
CA LEU A 86 -7.51 3.37 -16.03
C LEU A 86 -8.63 4.15 -16.75
N THR A 87 -9.84 3.60 -16.84
CA THR A 87 -10.99 4.27 -17.45
C THR A 87 -11.71 5.22 -16.49
N TYR A 88 -11.40 5.17 -15.19
CA TYR A 88 -12.06 6.03 -14.21
C TYR A 88 -11.45 7.42 -14.19
N LYS A 89 -12.30 8.42 -14.18
CA LYS A 89 -11.90 9.79 -13.88
C LYS A 89 -11.62 9.91 -12.38
N ILE A 90 -10.36 10.07 -12.03
CA ILE A 90 -9.91 10.19 -10.64
C ILE A 90 -9.53 11.64 -10.31
N LYS A 91 -9.61 11.98 -9.03
CA LYS A 91 -9.16 13.29 -8.53
C LYS A 91 -7.63 13.39 -8.56
N PRO A 92 -7.05 14.58 -8.73
CA PRO A 92 -5.59 14.75 -8.83
C PRO A 92 -4.79 14.20 -7.63
N TYR A 93 -5.40 14.14 -6.46
CA TYR A 93 -4.78 13.64 -5.23
C TYR A 93 -5.11 12.17 -4.91
N PHE A 94 -5.85 11.49 -5.79
CA PHE A 94 -6.12 10.06 -5.64
C PHE A 94 -4.87 9.25 -5.97
N ILE A 95 -4.42 8.44 -5.03
CA ILE A 95 -3.16 7.71 -5.13
C ILE A 95 -3.42 6.24 -5.45
N VAL A 96 -2.73 5.73 -6.44
CA VAL A 96 -2.80 4.31 -6.82
C VAL A 96 -1.55 3.60 -6.31
N LEU A 97 -1.76 2.70 -5.36
CA LEU A 97 -0.72 1.84 -4.80
C LEU A 97 -0.76 0.47 -5.50
N GLY A 98 0.38 -0.16 -5.69
CA GLY A 98 0.45 -1.52 -6.22
C GLY A 98 1.44 -2.38 -5.45
N SER A 99 1.38 -3.70 -5.57
CA SER A 99 2.42 -4.59 -5.06
C SER A 99 2.98 -5.54 -6.10
N ALA A 100 4.25 -5.92 -5.92
CA ALA A 100 4.97 -6.83 -6.80
C ALA A 100 6.03 -7.64 -6.03
N HIS A 101 6.32 -8.85 -6.53
CA HIS A 101 7.31 -9.76 -5.97
C HIS A 101 8.47 -10.05 -6.95
N ASN A 102 8.30 -9.70 -8.21
CA ASN A 102 9.25 -9.95 -9.29
C ASN A 102 9.13 -8.90 -10.40
N ILE A 103 10.05 -8.95 -11.36
CA ILE A 103 10.10 -7.95 -12.44
C ILE A 103 8.86 -7.96 -13.34
N LYS A 104 8.26 -9.15 -13.59
CA LYS A 104 7.04 -9.23 -14.44
C LYS A 104 5.88 -8.49 -13.77
N GLU A 105 5.72 -8.65 -12.46
CA GLU A 105 4.68 -7.95 -11.70
C GLU A 105 4.98 -6.46 -11.59
N ILE A 106 6.25 -6.04 -11.45
CA ILE A 106 6.64 -4.62 -11.50
C ILE A 106 6.22 -4.01 -12.84
N ARG A 107 6.53 -4.64 -13.98
CA ARG A 107 6.14 -4.15 -15.30
C ARG A 107 4.63 -4.07 -15.46
N LEU A 108 3.90 -5.03 -14.90
CA LEU A 108 2.44 -4.98 -14.87
C LEU A 108 1.93 -3.76 -14.08
N LYS A 109 2.48 -3.50 -12.88
CA LYS A 109 2.11 -2.34 -12.06
C LYS A 109 2.47 -1.01 -12.73
N GLU A 110 3.57 -0.94 -13.45
CA GLU A 110 3.93 0.23 -14.27
C GLU A 110 2.90 0.49 -15.38
N LYS A 111 2.46 -0.56 -16.10
CA LYS A 111 1.39 -0.48 -17.10
C LYS A 111 0.04 -0.11 -16.48
N GLN A 112 -0.23 -0.56 -15.26
CA GLN A 112 -1.40 -0.16 -14.46
C GLN A 112 -1.30 1.27 -13.91
N ASN A 113 -0.25 2.00 -14.25
CA ASN A 113 0.00 3.40 -13.87
C ASN A 113 -0.09 3.66 -12.36
N VAL A 114 0.45 2.73 -11.54
CA VAL A 114 0.50 2.94 -10.08
C VAL A 114 1.54 4.01 -9.73
N ASP A 115 1.29 4.78 -8.68
CA ASP A 115 2.22 5.81 -8.19
C ASP A 115 3.35 5.21 -7.37
N TYR A 116 3.03 4.18 -6.57
CA TYR A 116 3.97 3.51 -5.67
C TYR A 116 3.85 1.99 -5.80
N ILE A 117 5.00 1.30 -5.76
CA ILE A 117 5.06 -0.16 -5.80
C ILE A 117 5.60 -0.69 -4.48
N PHE A 118 4.81 -1.50 -3.79
CA PHE A 118 5.24 -2.29 -2.64
C PHE A 118 5.99 -3.52 -3.15
N ILE A 119 7.30 -3.55 -2.94
CA ILE A 119 8.13 -4.71 -3.29
C ILE A 119 8.27 -5.60 -2.06
N SER A 120 7.91 -6.87 -2.19
CA SER A 120 7.93 -7.85 -1.09
C SER A 120 8.33 -9.26 -1.57
N SER A 121 8.80 -10.11 -0.70
CA SER A 121 8.97 -9.96 0.74
C SER A 121 10.44 -9.73 1.08
N ILE A 122 10.76 -8.64 1.77
CA ILE A 122 12.18 -8.30 1.99
C ILE A 122 12.84 -9.15 3.09
N PHE A 123 12.18 -9.36 4.23
CA PHE A 123 12.75 -10.09 5.38
C PHE A 123 11.96 -11.35 5.76
N LYS A 124 10.64 -11.40 5.46
CA LYS A 124 9.82 -12.56 5.78
C LYS A 124 10.18 -13.71 4.83
N LYS A 125 10.71 -14.80 5.39
CA LYS A 125 11.04 -16.01 4.64
C LYS A 125 9.74 -16.75 4.25
N ASN A 126 9.32 -16.56 3.00
CA ASN A 126 8.19 -17.22 2.36
C ASN A 126 8.51 -17.42 0.87
N LYS A 127 7.58 -17.96 0.08
CA LYS A 127 7.78 -18.21 -1.37
C LYS A 127 8.23 -16.97 -2.18
N ASN A 128 7.95 -15.77 -1.67
CA ASN A 128 8.30 -14.50 -2.31
C ASN A 128 9.50 -13.81 -1.65
N TYR A 129 10.30 -14.54 -0.86
CA TYR A 129 11.45 -13.97 -0.17
C TYR A 129 12.50 -13.47 -1.15
N LEU A 130 12.89 -12.22 -0.99
CA LEU A 130 13.87 -11.53 -1.85
C LEU A 130 15.22 -11.36 -1.17
N GLY A 131 15.23 -11.10 0.13
CA GLY A 131 16.42 -10.58 0.81
C GLY A 131 16.80 -9.18 0.34
N LEU A 132 17.83 -8.60 0.93
CA LEU A 132 18.27 -7.23 0.63
C LEU A 132 18.81 -7.07 -0.80
N TYR A 133 19.55 -8.06 -1.30
CA TYR A 133 20.20 -7.98 -2.60
C TYR A 133 19.19 -7.94 -3.74
N ARG A 134 18.33 -8.95 -3.82
CA ARG A 134 17.30 -9.02 -4.88
C ARG A 134 16.32 -7.85 -4.79
N PHE A 135 15.98 -7.42 -3.57
CA PHE A 135 15.15 -6.23 -3.39
C PHE A 135 15.80 -4.98 -4.01
N LYS A 136 17.09 -4.73 -3.72
CA LYS A 136 17.83 -3.60 -4.32
C LYS A 136 17.86 -3.68 -5.85
N THR A 137 18.06 -4.87 -6.41
CA THR A 137 18.04 -5.10 -7.86
C THR A 137 16.67 -4.75 -8.45
N LEU A 138 15.59 -5.27 -7.89
CA LEU A 138 14.23 -4.97 -8.36
C LEU A 138 13.90 -3.48 -8.25
N LYS A 139 14.29 -2.84 -7.14
CA LYS A 139 14.10 -1.40 -6.96
C LYS A 139 14.77 -0.58 -8.05
N LYS A 140 15.98 -0.95 -8.49
CA LYS A 140 16.71 -0.24 -9.57
C LYS A 140 16.06 -0.40 -10.95
N LEU A 141 15.23 -1.43 -11.13
CA LEU A 141 14.58 -1.73 -12.40
C LEU A 141 13.25 -0.98 -12.60
N THR A 142 12.86 -0.13 -11.67
CA THR A 142 11.65 0.68 -11.79
C THR A 142 11.91 2.15 -11.48
N ASN A 143 11.24 3.04 -12.21
CA ASN A 143 11.22 4.47 -11.94
C ASN A 143 10.07 4.87 -10.99
N ARG A 144 9.21 3.92 -10.63
CA ARG A 144 8.14 4.18 -9.66
C ARG A 144 8.71 4.28 -8.24
N LYS A 145 8.04 5.04 -7.41
CA LYS A 145 8.38 5.13 -5.98
C LYS A 145 8.19 3.77 -5.31
N VAL A 146 9.14 3.36 -4.49
CA VAL A 146 9.17 2.01 -3.90
C VAL A 146 8.94 2.06 -2.40
N ILE A 147 8.03 1.21 -1.94
CA ILE A 147 7.74 0.93 -0.54
C ILE A 147 8.25 -0.48 -0.20
N ALA A 148 9.07 -0.59 0.84
CA ALA A 148 9.53 -1.90 1.31
C ALA A 148 8.44 -2.62 2.10
N LEU A 149 8.19 -3.91 1.80
CA LEU A 149 7.17 -4.71 2.47
C LEU A 149 7.70 -6.10 2.82
N GLY A 150 7.24 -6.63 3.98
CA GLY A 150 7.40 -8.03 4.38
C GLY A 150 8.48 -8.29 5.41
N GLY A 151 8.04 -8.56 6.65
CA GLY A 151 8.88 -8.92 7.78
C GLY A 151 9.70 -7.77 8.35
N ILE A 152 9.26 -6.53 8.16
CA ILE A 152 9.90 -5.35 8.75
C ILE A 152 9.50 -5.25 10.22
N SER A 153 10.50 -5.15 11.09
CA SER A 153 10.37 -5.07 12.53
C SER A 153 11.34 -4.02 13.11
N ILE A 154 11.21 -3.72 14.39
CA ILE A 154 12.12 -2.81 15.10
C ILE A 154 13.58 -3.24 14.92
N ASN A 155 13.86 -4.56 15.00
CA ASN A 155 15.21 -5.12 14.94
C ASN A 155 15.89 -4.96 13.56
N ASN A 156 15.13 -4.89 12.48
CA ASN A 156 15.68 -4.77 11.14
C ASN A 156 15.37 -3.43 10.43
N LYS A 157 14.66 -2.52 11.10
CA LYS A 157 14.27 -1.21 10.55
C LYS A 157 15.48 -0.36 10.13
N LYS A 158 16.62 -0.46 10.85
CA LYS A 158 17.85 0.24 10.48
C LYS A 158 18.31 -0.14 9.07
N LYS A 159 18.14 -1.41 8.65
CA LYS A 159 18.49 -1.90 7.31
C LYS A 159 17.64 -1.27 6.20
N ILE A 160 16.41 -0.85 6.51
CA ILE A 160 15.52 -0.18 5.53
C ILE A 160 16.09 1.19 5.12
N LYS A 161 16.71 1.92 6.03
CA LYS A 161 17.33 3.21 5.71
C LYS A 161 18.40 3.06 4.61
N LEU A 162 19.14 1.94 4.60
CA LEU A 162 20.17 1.64 3.60
C LEU A 162 19.60 1.33 2.20
N LEU A 163 18.29 1.12 2.10
CA LEU A 163 17.62 0.82 0.84
C LEU A 163 17.13 2.07 0.10
N ASN A 164 17.15 3.22 0.77
CA ASN A 164 16.67 4.49 0.23
C ASN A 164 15.28 4.34 -0.44
N CYS A 165 14.32 3.73 0.28
CA CYS A 165 12.93 3.58 -0.15
C CYS A 165 12.10 4.79 0.23
N ASN A 166 11.00 5.01 -0.50
CA ASN A 166 10.04 6.09 -0.22
C ASN A 166 9.18 5.81 1.03
N GLY A 167 9.26 4.60 1.55
CA GLY A 167 8.56 4.19 2.77
C GLY A 167 8.64 2.69 3.00
N PHE A 168 7.91 2.23 4.03
CA PHE A 168 7.84 0.82 4.38
C PHE A 168 6.49 0.44 4.96
N SER A 169 6.19 -0.87 4.95
CA SER A 169 5.02 -1.43 5.60
C SER A 169 5.37 -2.66 6.43
N GLY A 170 4.74 -2.75 7.58
CA GLY A 170 5.01 -3.73 8.62
C GLY A 170 5.75 -3.05 9.76
N ILE A 171 5.30 -3.29 10.87
CA ILE A 171 5.73 -3.27 12.26
C ILE A 171 4.44 -3.55 13.00
N SER A 172 4.18 -4.78 13.23
CA SER A 172 3.28 -5.24 14.28
C SER A 172 4.09 -5.42 15.55
#